data_db257e39ca78c96d118430c51be1eef7
#
_entry.id   db257e39ca78c96d118430c51be1eef7
#
_cell.length_a   1.000
_cell.length_b   1.000
_cell.length_c   1.000
_cell.angle_alpha   90.00
_cell.angle_beta   90.00
_cell.angle_gamma   90.00
#
_symmetry.space_group_name_H-M   'P 1'
#
loop_
_entity.id
_entity.type
_entity.pdbx_description
1 polymer ?
#
loop_
_entity_poly.entity_id
_entity_poly.type
_entity_poly.pdbx_seq_one_letter_code
_entity_poly.pdbx_strand_id
1 'polypeptide(L)'
;MIFNKINFISAKRELKDNDNAHDPAYMFRKIFSVEKGFQKATLYTAGLGLCYHYINGLSISDDILTPATSDYIKTIWYNKYDVTSFINEGDNIFASLLGNGFFNESFKTPWNYDTAPWREVPKLIYRLDICYSDKTVVVESDESCKVTDDCYITYNQLRSGEHCDLRKYNHTWTQINYDDSKWEQSVRSSKPVNLVFRELKSQPIRECEIFDTSLIKKTFENTYLFDVGQNISGYIRIETEENCNDHLIIRYAESINEDDTLNFNKMDKFYKYSDFQTDKLICSGKKTIWSPKFTYHGFRYIEISGLSEEPEKNMVKAVFVHQDIERISHFECSDELINRLFKMGINATYSNLFHIPTDCPTREKLGWTNDARASCEQMLINFNMKDFYIKYMQDIYDTMLDNGALPGII
;
A
#
# COMPACT_ATOMS: atom_id res chain seq x y z
N MET A 1 24.15 0.83 -13.30
CA MET A 1 22.94 0.72 -12.44
C MET A 1 22.11 1.97 -12.62
N ILE A 2 20.80 1.83 -12.66
CA ILE A 2 19.85 2.89 -13.08
C ILE A 2 19.89 4.14 -12.19
N PHE A 3 20.14 3.99 -10.88
CA PHE A 3 20.15 5.09 -9.90
C PHE A 3 21.54 5.46 -9.35
N ASN A 4 22.65 5.11 -10.01
CA ASN A 4 24.01 5.27 -9.43
C ASN A 4 24.33 6.71 -9.02
N LYS A 5 23.91 7.69 -9.82
CA LYS A 5 24.20 9.13 -9.60
C LYS A 5 23.00 9.90 -9.02
N ILE A 6 21.83 9.27 -8.92
CA ILE A 6 20.60 9.89 -8.47
C ILE A 6 20.47 9.66 -6.96
N ASN A 7 20.03 10.66 -6.23
CA ASN A 7 19.81 10.56 -4.78
C ASN A 7 18.32 10.42 -4.47
N PHE A 8 18.03 9.84 -3.31
CA PHE A 8 16.72 9.97 -2.73
C PHE A 8 16.41 11.43 -2.41
N ILE A 9 15.14 11.78 -2.50
CA ILE A 9 14.59 13.04 -1.99
C ILE A 9 13.56 12.73 -0.91
N SER A 10 13.42 13.64 0.06
CA SER A 10 12.45 13.55 1.14
C SER A 10 11.93 14.94 1.54
N ALA A 11 10.90 14.98 2.37
CA ALA A 11 10.51 16.21 3.05
C ALA A 11 11.55 16.54 4.13
N LYS A 12 11.76 17.84 4.40
CA LYS A 12 12.59 18.30 5.52
C LYS A 12 11.77 18.20 6.81
N ARG A 13 11.76 17.01 7.39
CA ARG A 13 11.03 16.70 8.63
C ARG A 13 11.92 15.89 9.56
N GLU A 14 11.62 15.95 10.84
CA GLU A 14 12.17 15.04 11.85
C GLU A 14 11.20 13.91 12.11
N LEU A 15 11.71 12.73 12.37
CA LEU A 15 10.90 11.61 12.84
C LEU A 15 10.24 12.01 14.16
N LYS A 16 8.95 11.80 14.26
CA LYS A 16 8.22 11.99 15.51
C LYS A 16 8.20 10.67 16.27
N ASP A 17 8.50 10.73 17.55
CA ASP A 17 8.19 9.64 18.46
C ASP A 17 6.68 9.53 18.63
N ASN A 18 6.20 8.32 18.67
CA ASN A 18 4.85 7.99 18.33
C ASN A 18 3.86 7.86 19.45
N ASP A 19 3.52 8.96 20.07
CA ASP A 19 2.36 8.99 20.96
C ASP A 19 1.11 9.64 20.33
N ASN A 20 1.17 10.10 19.09
CA ASN A 20 0.07 10.84 18.47
C ASN A 20 -0.18 10.42 17.03
N ALA A 21 -1.42 10.18 16.73
CA ALA A 21 -2.03 9.74 15.48
C ALA A 21 -1.84 10.71 14.27
N HIS A 22 -0.70 11.37 14.13
CA HIS A 22 -0.40 12.24 13.00
C HIS A 22 0.88 11.81 12.32
N ASP A 23 0.73 11.00 11.27
CA ASP A 23 1.81 10.46 10.47
C ASP A 23 1.38 10.50 8.99
N PRO A 24 1.35 11.71 8.39
CA PRO A 24 0.73 11.95 7.10
C PRO A 24 1.49 11.31 5.95
N ALA A 25 0.81 11.13 4.84
CA ALA A 25 1.46 10.88 3.57
C ALA A 25 2.08 12.17 3.01
N TYR A 26 3.07 12.02 2.13
CA TYR A 26 3.75 13.12 1.48
C TYR A 26 3.34 13.22 0.00
N MET A 27 3.10 14.42 -0.48
CA MET A 27 2.83 14.70 -1.89
C MET A 27 4.05 15.36 -2.51
N PHE A 28 4.57 14.78 -3.60
CA PHE A 28 5.70 15.30 -4.37
C PHE A 28 5.26 15.75 -5.75
N ARG A 29 5.88 16.83 -6.27
CA ARG A 29 5.58 17.37 -7.61
C ARG A 29 6.85 17.85 -8.29
N LYS A 30 6.96 17.61 -9.61
CA LYS A 30 8.00 18.18 -10.46
C LYS A 30 7.47 18.47 -11.85
N ILE A 31 7.58 19.73 -12.30
CA ILE A 31 7.29 20.11 -13.69
C ILE A 31 8.55 19.88 -14.53
N PHE A 32 8.37 19.35 -15.72
CA PHE A 32 9.43 19.14 -16.70
C PHE A 32 8.89 19.33 -18.12
N SER A 33 9.78 19.74 -19.06
CA SER A 33 9.39 19.98 -20.45
C SER A 33 9.96 18.91 -21.37
N VAL A 34 9.19 18.53 -22.39
CA VAL A 34 9.52 17.51 -23.39
C VAL A 34 9.50 18.13 -24.80
N GLU A 35 10.61 17.97 -25.53
CA GLU A 35 10.71 18.40 -26.90
C GLU A 35 9.86 17.52 -27.84
N LYS A 36 9.55 18.06 -29.03
CA LYS A 36 8.82 17.30 -30.06
C LYS A 36 9.62 16.11 -30.57
N GLY A 37 8.86 15.05 -30.93
CA GLY A 37 9.42 13.89 -31.62
C GLY A 37 10.06 12.84 -30.70
N PHE A 38 9.74 12.82 -29.40
CA PHE A 38 10.12 11.69 -28.56
C PHE A 38 9.38 10.41 -29.00
N GLN A 39 10.02 9.26 -28.82
CA GLN A 39 9.52 7.96 -29.29
C GLN A 39 9.05 7.09 -28.15
N LYS A 40 9.70 7.18 -26.99
CA LYS A 40 9.43 6.36 -25.83
C LYS A 40 9.76 7.10 -24.54
N ALA A 41 8.95 6.88 -23.51
CA ALA A 41 9.23 7.33 -22.15
C ALA A 41 9.13 6.18 -21.15
N THR A 42 10.16 6.00 -20.33
CA THR A 42 10.23 4.94 -19.33
C THR A 42 10.53 5.52 -17.96
N LEU A 43 9.64 5.28 -17.00
CA LEU A 43 9.82 5.67 -15.61
C LEU A 43 10.36 4.50 -14.79
N TYR A 44 11.45 4.76 -14.07
CA TYR A 44 11.99 3.89 -13.03
C TYR A 44 11.79 4.60 -11.70
N THR A 45 11.21 3.90 -10.71
CA THR A 45 10.89 4.54 -9.43
C THR A 45 10.96 3.55 -8.28
N ALA A 46 11.40 4.05 -7.13
CA ALA A 46 11.35 3.35 -5.86
C ALA A 46 11.03 4.33 -4.74
N GLY A 47 10.30 3.84 -3.74
CA GLY A 47 10.06 4.54 -2.49
C GLY A 47 10.69 3.77 -1.33
N LEU A 48 11.23 4.47 -0.36
CA LEU A 48 11.34 3.98 1.00
C LEU A 48 10.07 4.43 1.72
N GLY A 49 9.09 3.52 1.73
CA GLY A 49 7.68 3.73 1.93
C GLY A 49 6.88 3.22 0.73
N LEU A 50 5.58 3.47 0.67
CA LEU A 50 4.69 3.03 -0.39
C LEU A 50 4.32 4.21 -1.31
N CYS A 51 4.28 4.00 -2.63
CA CYS A 51 4.12 5.08 -3.61
C CYS A 51 2.95 4.86 -4.56
N TYR A 52 2.28 5.97 -4.90
CA TYR A 52 1.41 6.10 -6.07
C TYR A 52 1.94 7.22 -6.96
N HIS A 53 2.00 6.98 -8.26
CA HIS A 53 2.58 7.93 -9.21
C HIS A 53 1.57 8.39 -10.24
N TYR A 54 1.68 9.66 -10.61
CA TYR A 54 0.80 10.32 -11.56
C TYR A 54 1.62 11.11 -12.57
N ILE A 55 1.16 11.13 -13.81
CA ILE A 55 1.67 12.03 -14.85
C ILE A 55 0.48 12.76 -15.46
N ASN A 56 0.53 14.07 -15.49
CA ASN A 56 -0.50 14.94 -16.08
C ASN A 56 -1.93 14.65 -15.53
N GLY A 57 -2.04 14.33 -14.26
CA GLY A 57 -3.31 14.03 -13.58
C GLY A 57 -3.77 12.58 -13.65
N LEU A 58 -3.10 11.73 -14.42
CA LEU A 58 -3.46 10.34 -14.62
C LEU A 58 -2.59 9.42 -13.77
N SER A 59 -3.18 8.42 -13.10
CA SER A 59 -2.39 7.34 -12.47
C SER A 59 -1.69 6.54 -13.54
N ILE A 60 -0.39 6.26 -13.34
CA ILE A 60 0.42 5.54 -14.33
C ILE A 60 0.27 4.03 -14.29
N SER A 61 -0.30 3.49 -13.21
CA SER A 61 -0.58 2.06 -13.05
C SER A 61 -1.72 1.84 -12.04
N ASP A 62 -2.21 0.62 -12.01
CA ASP A 62 -3.14 0.08 -11.01
C ASP A 62 -2.43 -0.71 -9.90
N ASP A 63 -1.09 -0.66 -9.86
CA ASP A 63 -0.30 -1.26 -8.79
C ASP A 63 -0.54 -0.54 -7.48
N ILE A 64 -0.77 -1.30 -6.41
CA ILE A 64 -0.97 -0.77 -5.06
C ILE A 64 0.05 -1.35 -4.08
N LEU A 65 0.21 -0.72 -2.93
CA LEU A 65 1.15 -1.13 -1.88
C LEU A 65 2.57 -1.42 -2.43
N THR A 66 3.04 -0.59 -3.34
CA THR A 66 4.33 -0.72 -4.03
C THR A 66 5.27 0.43 -3.65
N PRO A 67 6.61 0.26 -3.72
CA PRO A 67 7.37 -0.93 -4.09
C PRO A 67 7.37 -2.02 -3.03
N ALA A 68 7.87 -3.20 -3.41
CA ALA A 68 7.99 -4.34 -2.50
C ALA A 68 8.90 -4.03 -1.31
N THR A 69 8.54 -4.56 -0.14
CA THR A 69 9.40 -4.54 1.05
C THR A 69 10.70 -5.30 0.81
N SER A 70 11.76 -4.93 1.53
CA SER A 70 13.10 -5.53 1.45
C SER A 70 13.93 -5.22 2.70
N ASP A 71 15.13 -5.72 2.79
CA ASP A 71 16.16 -5.17 3.69
C ASP A 71 16.63 -3.82 3.13
N TYR A 72 16.09 -2.73 3.67
CA TYR A 72 16.26 -1.36 3.16
C TYR A 72 17.70 -0.84 3.20
N ILE A 73 18.60 -1.54 3.89
CA ILE A 73 20.03 -1.18 3.93
C ILE A 73 20.86 -1.98 2.91
N LYS A 74 20.31 -3.03 2.30
CA LYS A 74 21.00 -3.90 1.33
C LYS A 74 20.40 -3.82 -0.07
N THR A 75 19.10 -4.05 -0.22
CA THR A 75 18.42 -4.07 -1.52
C THR A 75 17.19 -3.18 -1.53
N ILE A 76 16.99 -2.45 -2.62
CA ILE A 76 15.75 -1.74 -2.91
C ILE A 76 15.19 -2.27 -4.23
N TRP A 77 13.95 -2.74 -4.18
CA TRP A 77 13.19 -3.12 -5.35
C TRP A 77 12.61 -1.88 -6.01
N TYR A 78 12.82 -1.71 -7.33
CA TYR A 78 12.25 -0.62 -8.09
C TYR A 78 11.28 -1.13 -9.14
N ASN A 79 10.27 -0.31 -9.42
CA ASN A 79 9.31 -0.53 -10.47
C ASN A 79 9.76 0.16 -11.77
N LYS A 80 9.34 -0.41 -12.90
CA LYS A 80 9.61 0.12 -14.23
C LYS A 80 8.30 0.18 -15.01
N TYR A 81 7.97 1.38 -15.50
CA TYR A 81 6.72 1.64 -16.22
C TYR A 81 7.00 2.23 -17.60
N ASP A 82 6.30 1.74 -18.61
CA ASP A 82 6.20 2.46 -19.89
C ASP A 82 5.16 3.57 -19.73
N VAL A 83 5.62 4.80 -19.76
CA VAL A 83 4.77 5.98 -19.56
C VAL A 83 4.63 6.82 -20.83
N THR A 84 4.94 6.25 -21.99
CA THR A 84 4.94 6.95 -23.28
C THR A 84 3.61 7.64 -23.57
N SER A 85 2.49 6.96 -23.29
CA SER A 85 1.14 7.49 -23.54
C SER A 85 0.68 8.56 -22.56
N PHE A 86 1.41 8.77 -21.47
CA PHE A 86 1.10 9.77 -20.43
C PHE A 86 1.84 11.09 -20.65
N ILE A 87 2.87 11.11 -21.52
CA ILE A 87 3.71 12.27 -21.78
C ILE A 87 3.18 13.07 -22.97
N ASN A 88 3.17 14.40 -22.83
CA ASN A 88 2.86 15.34 -23.89
C ASN A 88 4.10 16.08 -24.35
N GLU A 89 4.11 16.56 -25.61
CA GLU A 89 5.07 17.58 -26.03
C GLU A 89 4.81 18.88 -25.25
N GLY A 90 5.87 19.58 -24.83
CA GLY A 90 5.79 20.75 -23.96
C GLY A 90 5.84 20.38 -22.47
N ASP A 91 5.16 21.14 -21.65
CA ASP A 91 5.24 21.00 -20.21
C ASP A 91 4.39 19.84 -19.69
N ASN A 92 4.96 19.08 -18.77
CA ASN A 92 4.38 17.94 -18.09
C ASN A 92 4.59 18.05 -16.58
N ILE A 93 3.80 17.33 -15.82
CA ILE A 93 3.95 17.19 -14.38
C ILE A 93 4.10 15.71 -13.98
N PHE A 94 5.16 15.40 -13.23
CA PHE A 94 5.26 14.18 -12.45
C PHE A 94 4.81 14.48 -11.01
N ALA A 95 3.94 13.66 -10.48
CA ALA A 95 3.48 13.74 -9.10
C ALA A 95 3.53 12.37 -8.42
N SER A 96 3.82 12.34 -7.13
CA SER A 96 3.89 11.12 -6.36
C SER A 96 3.29 11.31 -4.97
N LEU A 97 2.44 10.38 -4.56
CA LEU A 97 1.93 10.26 -3.19
C LEU A 97 2.73 9.17 -2.49
N LEU A 98 3.33 9.48 -1.33
CA LEU A 98 4.24 8.60 -0.61
C LEU A 98 3.75 8.37 0.82
N GLY A 99 3.45 7.13 1.16
CA GLY A 99 3.06 6.68 2.49
C GLY A 99 4.20 5.99 3.24
N ASN A 100 3.95 5.67 4.51
CA ASN A 100 4.97 5.18 5.44
C ASN A 100 5.42 3.73 5.17
N GLY A 101 4.50 2.80 4.89
CA GLY A 101 4.80 1.39 4.71
C GLY A 101 5.57 0.79 5.89
N PHE A 102 6.36 -0.26 5.65
CA PHE A 102 7.27 -0.82 6.65
C PHE A 102 8.50 0.05 6.94
N PHE A 103 8.85 0.95 6.03
CA PHE A 103 10.05 1.78 6.18
C PHE A 103 9.94 2.77 7.34
N ASN A 104 8.78 3.37 7.52
CA ASN A 104 8.51 4.28 8.64
C ASN A 104 7.32 3.77 9.47
N GLU A 105 7.43 2.55 9.97
CA GLU A 105 6.46 2.08 10.93
C GLU A 105 6.74 2.71 12.30
N SER A 106 5.84 3.54 12.71
CA SER A 106 5.95 4.33 13.93
C SER A 106 5.23 3.69 15.10
N PHE A 107 4.47 2.64 14.86
CA PHE A 107 3.63 1.96 15.84
C PHE A 107 4.44 0.98 16.70
N LYS A 108 4.26 1.01 18.02
CA LYS A 108 4.95 0.08 18.94
C LYS A 108 4.38 -1.33 18.81
N THR A 109 5.17 -2.22 18.25
CA THR A 109 4.85 -3.63 18.13
C THR A 109 5.89 -4.48 18.86
N PRO A 110 5.63 -5.78 19.12
CA PRO A 110 6.63 -6.69 19.68
C PRO A 110 7.89 -6.83 18.81
N TRP A 111 7.83 -6.44 17.56
CA TRP A 111 8.95 -6.53 16.60
C TRP A 111 9.82 -5.27 16.55
N ASN A 112 9.46 -4.22 17.31
CA ASN A 112 10.25 -2.98 17.47
C ASN A 112 10.58 -2.26 16.16
N TYR A 113 9.68 -2.26 15.17
CA TYR A 113 9.87 -1.49 13.93
C TYR A 113 9.96 0.01 14.17
N ASP A 114 9.31 0.52 15.22
CA ASP A 114 9.39 1.90 15.67
C ASP A 114 10.80 2.36 16.03
N THR A 115 11.70 1.41 16.35
CA THR A 115 13.11 1.66 16.67
C THR A 115 14.06 1.02 15.65
N ALA A 116 13.57 0.60 14.49
CA ALA A 116 14.37 -0.02 13.46
C ALA A 116 15.49 0.91 12.96
N PRO A 117 16.73 0.40 12.73
CA PRO A 117 17.87 1.24 12.37
C PRO A 117 17.75 1.91 11.00
N TRP A 118 16.86 1.42 10.13
CA TRP A 118 16.59 2.03 8.82
C TRP A 118 15.45 3.06 8.85
N ARG A 119 14.70 3.13 9.95
CA ARG A 119 13.51 3.99 10.05
C ARG A 119 13.89 5.47 9.92
N GLU A 120 13.34 6.10 8.91
CA GLU A 120 13.49 7.54 8.64
C GLU A 120 12.20 8.08 8.00
N VAL A 121 12.19 9.41 7.74
CA VAL A 121 11.15 10.04 6.91
C VAL A 121 11.11 9.36 5.54
N PRO A 122 9.93 8.98 5.02
CA PRO A 122 9.81 8.34 3.72
C PRO A 122 10.55 9.08 2.60
N LYS A 123 11.14 8.32 1.69
CA LYS A 123 12.02 8.83 0.63
C LYS A 123 11.56 8.36 -0.74
N LEU A 124 11.73 9.21 -1.72
CA LEU A 124 11.42 8.92 -3.12
C LEU A 124 12.69 8.99 -3.97
N ILE A 125 12.85 8.06 -4.90
CA ILE A 125 13.83 8.13 -5.97
C ILE A 125 13.14 7.77 -7.29
N TYR A 126 13.38 8.55 -8.35
CA TYR A 126 12.87 8.23 -9.68
C TYR A 126 13.82 8.69 -10.76
N ARG A 127 13.70 8.06 -11.92
CA ARG A 127 14.33 8.43 -13.18
C ARG A 127 13.35 8.20 -14.31
N LEU A 128 13.10 9.21 -15.09
CA LEU A 128 12.30 9.17 -16.30
C LEU A 128 13.23 9.38 -17.51
N ASP A 129 13.34 8.33 -18.33
CA ASP A 129 14.09 8.35 -19.58
C ASP A 129 13.13 8.67 -20.73
N ILE A 130 13.38 9.79 -21.44
CA ILE A 130 12.63 10.23 -22.61
C ILE A 130 13.54 10.04 -23.83
N CYS A 131 13.23 9.03 -24.64
CA CYS A 131 14.04 8.59 -25.77
C CYS A 131 13.58 9.29 -27.06
N TYR A 132 14.52 9.88 -27.75
CA TYR A 132 14.41 10.42 -29.11
C TYR A 132 15.19 9.52 -30.07
N SER A 133 15.17 9.81 -31.36
CA SER A 133 15.93 9.06 -32.36
C SER A 133 17.44 9.12 -32.17
N ASP A 134 17.95 10.20 -31.61
CA ASP A 134 19.37 10.56 -31.50
C ASP A 134 19.88 10.76 -30.06
N LYS A 135 18.96 10.91 -29.09
CA LYS A 135 19.32 11.20 -27.69
C LYS A 135 18.33 10.61 -26.72
N THR A 136 18.73 10.53 -25.47
CA THR A 136 17.84 10.30 -24.33
C THR A 136 17.96 11.48 -23.37
N VAL A 137 16.84 12.12 -23.07
CA VAL A 137 16.73 13.14 -22.02
C VAL A 137 16.30 12.47 -20.73
N VAL A 138 16.91 12.84 -19.61
CA VAL A 138 16.65 12.26 -18.29
C VAL A 138 16.06 13.31 -17.38
N VAL A 139 14.91 12.98 -16.77
CA VAL A 139 14.32 13.73 -15.65
C VAL A 139 14.45 12.86 -14.39
N GLU A 140 15.07 13.39 -13.35
CA GLU A 140 15.37 12.61 -12.14
C GLU A 140 14.95 13.32 -10.86
N SER A 141 14.90 12.56 -9.75
CA SER A 141 14.65 13.10 -8.42
C SER A 141 15.80 14.01 -7.99
N ASP A 142 15.49 15.25 -7.70
CA ASP A 142 16.40 16.26 -7.18
C ASP A 142 15.66 17.29 -6.31
N GLU A 143 16.40 18.24 -5.77
CA GLU A 143 15.86 19.27 -4.88
C GLU A 143 14.93 20.29 -5.57
N SER A 144 14.80 20.27 -6.90
CA SER A 144 13.78 21.06 -7.62
C SER A 144 12.37 20.47 -7.48
N CYS A 145 12.26 19.23 -7.00
CA CYS A 145 10.99 18.61 -6.67
C CYS A 145 10.38 19.30 -5.45
N LYS A 146 9.11 19.68 -5.53
CA LYS A 146 8.37 20.23 -4.39
C LYS A 146 7.72 19.14 -3.59
N VAL A 147 7.55 19.36 -2.28
CA VAL A 147 6.97 18.41 -1.35
C VAL A 147 6.11 19.10 -0.30
N THR A 148 5.06 18.42 0.15
CA THR A 148 4.25 18.82 1.31
C THR A 148 3.77 17.61 2.09
N ASP A 149 3.57 17.77 3.39
CA ASP A 149 2.87 16.86 4.30
C ASP A 149 1.46 17.37 4.68
N ASP A 150 1.04 18.50 4.12
CA ASP A 150 -0.37 18.95 4.21
C ASP A 150 -1.22 18.14 3.23
N CYS A 151 -1.31 16.84 3.51
CA CYS A 151 -2.00 15.84 2.71
C CYS A 151 -3.38 15.54 3.30
N TYR A 152 -4.30 15.11 2.43
CA TYR A 152 -5.61 14.62 2.88
C TYR A 152 -5.50 13.30 3.66
N ILE A 153 -4.46 12.49 3.44
CA ILE A 153 -4.11 11.33 4.27
C ILE A 153 -3.28 11.85 5.44
N THR A 154 -3.90 11.95 6.61
CA THR A 154 -3.32 12.56 7.81
C THR A 154 -2.58 11.56 8.69
N TYR A 155 -2.85 10.26 8.49
CA TYR A 155 -2.20 9.14 9.16
C TYR A 155 -2.25 7.92 8.26
N ASN A 156 -1.16 7.18 8.18
CA ASN A 156 -1.13 5.90 7.49
C ASN A 156 -0.10 4.96 8.10
N GLN A 157 -0.55 3.80 8.54
CA GLN A 157 0.28 2.74 9.08
C GLN A 157 -0.26 1.39 8.61
N LEU A 158 0.60 0.54 8.12
CA LEU A 158 0.20 -0.70 7.45
C LEU A 158 -0.64 -1.62 8.33
N ARG A 159 -0.40 -1.63 9.64
CA ARG A 159 -1.10 -2.51 10.60
C ARG A 159 -2.30 -1.89 11.27
N SER A 160 -2.26 -0.62 11.56
CA SER A 160 -3.36 0.05 12.24
C SER A 160 -4.46 0.49 11.28
N GLY A 161 -4.12 1.22 10.21
CA GLY A 161 -5.07 1.73 9.23
C GLY A 161 -4.68 3.08 8.64
N GLU A 162 -5.65 3.73 8.00
CA GLU A 162 -5.48 5.03 7.34
C GLU A 162 -6.52 6.03 7.83
N HIS A 163 -6.10 7.27 8.12
CA HIS A 163 -7.01 8.36 8.46
C HIS A 163 -6.97 9.42 7.37
N CYS A 164 -8.14 9.81 6.88
CA CYS A 164 -8.28 10.79 5.82
C CYS A 164 -9.17 11.97 6.22
N ASP A 165 -8.74 13.17 5.86
CA ASP A 165 -9.57 14.37 5.87
C ASP A 165 -10.05 14.67 4.44
N LEU A 166 -11.25 14.21 4.08
CA LEU A 166 -11.81 14.38 2.75
C LEU A 166 -12.11 15.84 2.38
N ARG A 167 -12.15 16.76 3.36
CA ARG A 167 -12.27 18.20 3.10
C ARG A 167 -11.04 18.76 2.39
N LYS A 168 -9.87 18.12 2.61
CA LYS A 168 -8.59 18.43 1.95
C LYS A 168 -8.40 17.68 0.63
N TYR A 169 -9.28 16.71 0.31
CA TYR A 169 -9.13 15.91 -0.89
C TYR A 169 -9.33 16.75 -2.14
N ASN A 170 -8.26 16.93 -2.88
CA ASN A 170 -8.26 17.65 -4.14
C ASN A 170 -7.28 17.02 -5.11
N HIS A 171 -7.77 16.20 -6.03
CA HIS A 171 -6.95 15.48 -7.01
C HIS A 171 -6.24 16.40 -8.02
N THR A 172 -6.59 17.70 -8.10
CA THR A 172 -5.96 18.64 -9.03
C THR A 172 -4.48 18.89 -8.71
N TRP A 173 -4.00 18.51 -7.51
CA TRP A 173 -2.59 18.58 -7.17
C TRP A 173 -1.69 17.75 -8.10
N THR A 174 -2.24 16.78 -8.83
CA THR A 174 -1.54 15.99 -9.84
C THR A 174 -1.52 16.65 -11.23
N GLN A 175 -2.14 17.82 -11.39
CA GLN A 175 -2.26 18.56 -12.64
C GLN A 175 -1.26 19.72 -12.69
N ILE A 176 -0.87 20.12 -13.91
CA ILE A 176 0.17 21.13 -14.12
C ILE A 176 -0.20 22.51 -13.56
N ASN A 177 -1.47 22.90 -13.64
CA ASN A 177 -1.95 24.24 -13.26
C ASN A 177 -2.25 24.39 -11.75
N TYR A 178 -1.93 23.38 -10.94
CA TYR A 178 -2.14 23.47 -9.49
C TYR A 178 -1.14 24.46 -8.87
N ASP A 179 -1.62 25.32 -7.97
CA ASP A 179 -0.77 26.26 -7.21
C ASP A 179 -0.06 25.53 -6.06
N ASP A 180 1.21 25.23 -6.31
CA ASP A 180 2.13 24.63 -5.32
C ASP A 180 3.11 25.65 -4.72
N SER A 181 2.80 26.93 -4.78
CA SER A 181 3.66 28.02 -4.27
C SER A 181 3.98 27.91 -2.77
N LYS A 182 3.09 27.27 -1.99
CA LYS A 182 3.24 27.02 -0.56
C LYS A 182 4.01 25.73 -0.23
N TRP A 183 4.31 24.90 -1.24
CA TRP A 183 5.04 23.66 -1.01
C TRP A 183 6.53 23.95 -0.86
N GLU A 184 7.18 23.17 -0.01
CA GLU A 184 8.61 23.28 0.23
C GLU A 184 9.41 22.60 -0.89
N GLN A 185 10.69 22.94 -1.02
CA GLN A 185 11.63 22.17 -1.82
C GLN A 185 11.97 20.88 -1.08
N SER A 186 12.03 19.78 -1.80
CA SER A 186 12.52 18.52 -1.24
C SER A 186 14.01 18.65 -0.86
N VAL A 187 14.43 17.81 0.05
CA VAL A 187 15.85 17.74 0.44
C VAL A 187 16.47 16.46 -0.06
N ARG A 188 17.74 16.54 -0.43
CA ARG A 188 18.53 15.38 -0.81
C ARG A 188 18.77 14.49 0.42
N SER A 189 18.51 13.20 0.26
CA SER A 189 18.75 12.20 1.29
C SER A 189 19.83 11.20 0.84
N SER A 190 20.68 10.80 1.77
CA SER A 190 21.77 9.85 1.50
C SER A 190 21.23 8.45 1.21
N LYS A 191 22.04 7.67 0.49
CA LYS A 191 21.85 6.22 0.31
C LYS A 191 22.76 5.47 1.30
N PRO A 192 22.33 4.32 1.81
CA PRO A 192 23.26 3.39 2.45
C PRO A 192 24.44 3.03 1.53
N VAL A 193 25.61 2.83 2.13
CA VAL A 193 26.79 2.35 1.41
C VAL A 193 26.52 0.90 0.94
N ASN A 194 26.82 0.59 -0.33
CA ASN A 194 26.60 -0.72 -0.95
C ASN A 194 25.12 -1.10 -1.22
N LEU A 195 24.21 -0.14 -1.18
CA LEU A 195 22.82 -0.38 -1.54
C LEU A 195 22.70 -0.84 -3.01
N VAL A 196 21.97 -1.94 -3.21
CA VAL A 196 21.71 -2.51 -4.55
C VAL A 196 20.28 -2.21 -4.97
N PHE A 197 20.09 -1.70 -6.18
CA PHE A 197 18.77 -1.56 -6.80
C PHE A 197 18.48 -2.73 -7.73
N ARG A 198 17.34 -3.38 -7.55
CA ARG A 198 16.87 -4.50 -8.37
C ARG A 198 15.51 -4.20 -8.97
N GLU A 199 15.31 -4.57 -10.23
CA GLU A 199 13.99 -4.47 -10.87
C GLU A 199 13.02 -5.49 -10.26
N LEU A 200 11.87 -5.02 -9.81
CA LEU A 200 10.79 -5.88 -9.35
C LEU A 200 10.09 -6.49 -10.58
N LYS A 201 10.19 -7.81 -10.71
CA LYS A 201 9.59 -8.55 -11.83
C LYS A 201 8.41 -9.42 -11.40
N SER A 202 8.24 -9.60 -10.07
CA SER A 202 7.07 -10.30 -9.58
C SER A 202 5.80 -9.51 -9.87
N GLN A 203 4.70 -10.22 -10.01
CA GLN A 203 3.40 -9.62 -10.27
C GLN A 203 3.08 -8.55 -9.22
N PRO A 204 2.39 -7.47 -9.59
CA PRO A 204 2.03 -6.41 -8.65
C PRO A 204 0.94 -6.86 -7.67
N ILE A 205 0.80 -6.13 -6.58
CA ILE A 205 -0.40 -6.19 -5.73
C ILE A 205 -1.47 -5.33 -6.39
N ARG A 206 -2.72 -5.84 -6.44
CA ARG A 206 -3.86 -5.18 -7.07
C ARG A 206 -5.14 -5.37 -6.28
N GLU A 207 -6.13 -4.58 -6.63
CA GLU A 207 -7.53 -4.85 -6.34
C GLU A 207 -8.01 -5.97 -7.27
N CYS A 208 -8.02 -7.22 -6.79
CA CYS A 208 -8.25 -8.39 -7.64
C CYS A 208 -9.72 -8.75 -7.78
N GLU A 209 -10.51 -8.57 -6.71
CA GLU A 209 -11.94 -8.89 -6.71
C GLU A 209 -12.71 -7.91 -5.82
N ILE A 210 -13.96 -7.63 -6.19
CA ILE A 210 -14.85 -6.75 -5.44
C ILE A 210 -16.10 -7.54 -5.05
N PHE A 211 -16.39 -7.61 -3.76
CA PHE A 211 -17.56 -8.28 -3.21
C PHE A 211 -18.62 -7.29 -2.76
N ASP A 212 -19.85 -7.66 -2.99
CA ASP A 212 -20.99 -7.01 -2.34
C ASP A 212 -20.98 -7.36 -0.85
N THR A 213 -21.34 -6.39 -0.01
CA THR A 213 -21.53 -6.64 1.40
C THR A 213 -23.00 -6.75 1.74
N SER A 214 -23.31 -7.56 2.75
CA SER A 214 -24.66 -7.68 3.29
C SER A 214 -24.74 -6.95 4.62
N LEU A 215 -25.65 -5.98 4.74
CA LEU A 215 -25.96 -5.35 6.01
C LEU A 215 -26.58 -6.41 6.93
N ILE A 216 -25.95 -6.68 8.10
CA ILE A 216 -26.46 -7.60 9.10
C ILE A 216 -27.47 -6.89 9.98
N LYS A 217 -27.03 -5.80 10.63
CA LYS A 217 -27.89 -5.02 11.53
C LYS A 217 -27.28 -3.66 11.89
N LYS A 218 -28.10 -2.83 12.51
CA LYS A 218 -27.66 -1.67 13.29
C LYS A 218 -27.24 -2.15 14.68
N THR A 219 -25.99 -2.00 15.07
CA THR A 219 -25.44 -2.46 16.36
C THR A 219 -25.65 -1.43 17.47
N PHE A 220 -25.36 -0.16 17.15
CA PHE A 220 -25.55 0.98 18.03
C PHE A 220 -26.14 2.16 17.27
N GLU A 221 -26.39 3.27 17.94
CA GLU A 221 -26.77 4.49 17.26
C GLU A 221 -25.71 4.87 16.21
N ASN A 222 -26.15 5.10 14.98
CA ASN A 222 -25.27 5.45 13.85
C ASN A 222 -24.13 4.45 13.56
N THR A 223 -24.33 3.16 13.94
CA THR A 223 -23.32 2.10 13.76
C THR A 223 -23.94 0.87 13.12
N TYR A 224 -23.32 0.40 12.05
CA TYR A 224 -23.84 -0.68 11.21
C TYR A 224 -22.79 -1.74 10.97
N LEU A 225 -23.22 -3.01 11.03
CA LEU A 225 -22.40 -4.21 10.83
C LEU A 225 -22.71 -4.84 9.47
N PHE A 226 -21.65 -5.16 8.71
CA PHE A 226 -21.72 -5.81 7.41
C PHE A 226 -20.96 -7.13 7.39
N ASP A 227 -21.42 -8.08 6.56
CA ASP A 227 -20.73 -9.35 6.26
C ASP A 227 -20.34 -9.39 4.77
N VAL A 228 -19.10 -9.75 4.49
CA VAL A 228 -18.57 -10.01 3.14
C VAL A 228 -18.93 -11.41 2.66
N GLY A 229 -19.32 -12.31 3.58
CA GLY A 229 -19.61 -13.72 3.28
C GLY A 229 -18.38 -14.63 3.29
N GLN A 230 -17.17 -14.07 3.22
CA GLN A 230 -15.91 -14.82 3.34
C GLN A 230 -14.81 -13.95 3.94
N ASN A 231 -13.78 -14.58 4.49
CA ASN A 231 -12.60 -13.87 4.98
C ASN A 231 -11.67 -13.53 3.81
N ILE A 232 -11.21 -12.27 3.76
CA ILE A 232 -10.34 -11.74 2.71
C ILE A 232 -9.24 -10.86 3.31
N SER A 233 -8.20 -10.58 2.54
CA SER A 233 -7.30 -9.44 2.77
C SER A 233 -7.71 -8.26 1.90
N GLY A 234 -7.63 -7.05 2.41
CA GLY A 234 -7.97 -5.86 1.64
C GLY A 234 -8.61 -4.77 2.47
N TYR A 235 -9.62 -4.11 1.91
CA TYR A 235 -10.28 -2.97 2.53
C TYR A 235 -11.68 -2.76 1.94
N ILE A 236 -12.38 -1.75 2.42
CA ILE A 236 -13.66 -1.35 1.82
C ILE A 236 -13.47 -0.28 0.74
N ARG A 237 -14.46 -0.25 -0.16
CA ARG A 237 -14.78 0.91 -0.99
C ARG A 237 -16.14 1.43 -0.53
N ILE A 238 -16.17 2.65 -0.03
CA ILE A 238 -17.40 3.30 0.43
C ILE A 238 -17.74 4.49 -0.45
N GLU A 239 -19.00 4.58 -0.87
CA GLU A 239 -19.58 5.78 -1.46
C GLU A 239 -20.34 6.53 -0.36
N THR A 240 -19.92 7.73 -0.02
CA THR A 240 -20.50 8.52 1.07
C THR A 240 -20.76 9.97 0.66
N GLU A 241 -21.81 10.55 1.21
CA GLU A 241 -22.17 11.97 1.09
C GLU A 241 -22.51 12.56 2.47
N GLU A 242 -21.96 11.95 3.56
CA GLU A 242 -22.15 12.42 4.91
C GLU A 242 -21.78 13.89 5.05
N ASN A 243 -22.42 14.59 6.01
CA ASN A 243 -22.25 16.04 6.20
C ASN A 243 -20.79 16.41 6.43
N CYS A 244 -20.45 17.64 6.06
CA CYS A 244 -19.11 18.17 6.28
C CYS A 244 -18.77 18.19 7.78
N ASN A 245 -17.61 17.65 8.11
CA ASN A 245 -17.07 17.38 9.46
C ASN A 245 -17.65 16.15 10.18
N ASP A 246 -18.57 15.37 9.60
CA ASP A 246 -18.93 14.09 10.19
C ASP A 246 -17.75 13.13 10.13
N HIS A 247 -17.65 12.27 11.13
CA HIS A 247 -16.56 11.32 11.30
C HIS A 247 -17.08 9.91 11.11
N LEU A 248 -16.54 9.21 10.10
CA LEU A 248 -16.75 7.78 9.95
C LEU A 248 -15.58 7.01 10.55
N ILE A 249 -15.87 5.99 11.35
CA ILE A 249 -14.88 5.04 11.88
C ILE A 249 -15.23 3.68 11.30
N ILE A 250 -14.29 3.08 10.60
CA ILE A 250 -14.44 1.81 9.90
C ILE A 250 -13.51 0.81 10.57
N ARG A 251 -14.09 -0.26 11.13
CA ARG A 251 -13.35 -1.31 11.83
C ARG A 251 -13.54 -2.65 11.14
N TYR A 252 -12.50 -3.46 11.14
CA TYR A 252 -12.49 -4.73 10.42
C TYR A 252 -12.17 -5.90 11.38
N ALA A 253 -12.89 -7.02 11.25
CA ALA A 253 -12.61 -8.23 12.00
C ALA A 253 -12.91 -9.51 11.21
N GLU A 254 -12.24 -10.60 11.55
CA GLU A 254 -12.45 -11.91 10.92
C GLU A 254 -13.67 -12.65 11.49
N SER A 255 -14.12 -12.28 12.69
CA SER A 255 -15.26 -12.90 13.37
C SER A 255 -16.02 -11.90 14.22
N ILE A 256 -17.23 -12.29 14.63
CA ILE A 256 -18.08 -11.58 15.58
C ILE A 256 -18.32 -12.40 16.83
N ASN A 257 -18.68 -11.74 17.93
CA ASN A 257 -19.13 -12.34 19.18
C ASN A 257 -20.60 -12.77 19.07
N GLU A 258 -21.10 -13.47 20.08
CA GLU A 258 -22.52 -13.90 20.16
C GLU A 258 -23.52 -12.74 20.19
N ASP A 259 -23.10 -11.56 20.64
CA ASP A 259 -23.89 -10.31 20.64
C ASP A 259 -23.78 -9.51 19.34
N ASP A 260 -23.09 -10.07 18.33
CA ASP A 260 -22.78 -9.48 17.03
C ASP A 260 -21.86 -8.25 17.11
N THR A 261 -21.08 -8.08 18.15
CA THR A 261 -19.96 -7.14 18.15
C THR A 261 -18.74 -7.73 17.48
N LEU A 262 -17.86 -6.89 16.93
CA LEU A 262 -16.60 -7.37 16.34
C LEU A 262 -15.75 -8.09 17.39
N ASN A 263 -15.22 -9.25 17.03
CA ASN A 263 -14.38 -10.04 17.90
C ASN A 263 -12.90 -9.79 17.65
N PHE A 264 -12.26 -9.06 18.54
CA PHE A 264 -10.81 -8.79 18.53
C PHE A 264 -10.03 -9.68 19.51
N ASN A 265 -10.68 -10.66 20.15
CA ASN A 265 -10.03 -11.56 21.12
C ASN A 265 -8.78 -12.21 20.53
N LYS A 266 -7.63 -12.00 21.18
CA LYS A 266 -6.29 -12.46 20.80
C LYS A 266 -5.65 -11.74 19.59
N MET A 267 -6.37 -10.87 18.88
CA MET A 267 -5.82 -10.12 17.76
C MET A 267 -5.13 -8.82 18.20
N ASP A 268 -5.71 -8.15 19.19
CA ASP A 268 -5.23 -6.88 19.75
C ASP A 268 -4.09 -7.00 20.77
N LYS A 269 -3.74 -8.22 21.19
CA LYS A 269 -2.68 -8.44 22.20
C LYS A 269 -1.33 -7.84 21.85
N PHE A 270 -1.06 -7.70 20.57
CA PHE A 270 0.18 -7.14 20.02
C PHE A 270 0.12 -5.62 19.89
N TYR A 271 -1.04 -5.02 20.03
CA TYR A 271 -1.28 -3.58 19.84
C TYR A 271 -1.76 -2.97 21.16
N LYS A 272 -0.94 -2.10 21.71
CA LYS A 272 -1.26 -1.41 22.98
C LYS A 272 -2.17 -0.19 22.80
N TYR A 273 -2.53 0.13 21.55
CA TYR A 273 -3.25 1.34 21.17
C TYR A 273 -4.54 1.00 20.40
N SER A 274 -5.52 1.91 20.44
CA SER A 274 -6.92 1.67 20.08
C SER A 274 -7.23 1.52 18.59
N ASP A 275 -6.31 1.80 17.69
CA ASP A 275 -6.61 1.91 16.25
C ASP A 275 -6.15 0.68 15.43
N PHE A 276 -6.24 -0.50 16.01
CA PHE A 276 -5.97 -1.74 15.29
C PHE A 276 -7.05 -2.04 14.25
N GLN A 277 -6.65 -2.33 12.99
CA GLN A 277 -7.57 -2.58 11.88
C GLN A 277 -8.70 -1.53 11.82
N THR A 278 -8.33 -0.24 11.79
CA THR A 278 -9.29 0.85 11.88
C THR A 278 -8.92 1.98 10.92
N ASP A 279 -9.83 2.30 10.00
CA ASP A 279 -9.73 3.48 9.16
C ASP A 279 -10.66 4.58 9.66
N LYS A 280 -10.30 5.85 9.45
CA LYS A 280 -11.09 7.00 9.89
C LYS A 280 -11.20 8.05 8.79
N LEU A 281 -12.39 8.58 8.61
CA LEU A 281 -12.67 9.64 7.65
C LEU A 281 -13.26 10.87 8.34
N ILE A 282 -12.82 12.04 7.92
CA ILE A 282 -13.56 13.30 8.14
C ILE A 282 -14.23 13.62 6.81
N CYS A 283 -15.56 13.66 6.81
CA CYS A 283 -16.37 13.82 5.60
C CYS A 283 -16.35 15.25 5.06
N SER A 284 -16.52 15.42 3.77
CA SER A 284 -16.46 16.71 3.08
C SER A 284 -17.82 17.36 2.82
N GLY A 285 -18.91 16.64 3.04
CA GLY A 285 -20.25 17.07 2.60
C GLY A 285 -20.46 16.97 1.10
N LYS A 286 -19.61 16.20 0.41
CA LYS A 286 -19.72 15.95 -1.03
C LYS A 286 -19.71 14.46 -1.29
N LYS A 287 -20.45 14.03 -2.30
CA LYS A 287 -20.41 12.65 -2.77
C LYS A 287 -18.98 12.25 -3.10
N THR A 288 -18.46 11.26 -2.39
CA THR A 288 -17.07 10.80 -2.48
C THR A 288 -17.02 9.28 -2.44
N ILE A 289 -16.24 8.71 -3.35
CA ILE A 289 -15.86 7.28 -3.28
C ILE A 289 -14.48 7.22 -2.67
N TRP A 290 -14.35 6.46 -1.58
CA TRP A 290 -13.10 6.34 -0.86
C TRP A 290 -12.72 4.88 -0.61
N SER A 291 -11.42 4.61 -0.65
CA SER A 291 -10.72 3.42 -0.15
C SER A 291 -9.36 3.84 0.41
N PRO A 292 -8.82 3.17 1.42
CA PRO A 292 -7.47 3.44 1.90
C PRO A 292 -6.43 3.11 0.82
N LYS A 293 -5.26 3.76 0.90
CA LYS A 293 -4.16 3.59 -0.06
C LYS A 293 -2.96 2.85 0.50
N PHE A 294 -2.64 3.07 1.77
CA PHE A 294 -1.36 2.65 2.35
C PHE A 294 -1.51 1.57 3.42
N THR A 295 -2.65 0.90 3.45
CA THR A 295 -2.93 -0.21 4.36
C THR A 295 -3.79 -1.27 3.68
N TYR A 296 -3.90 -2.41 4.32
CA TYR A 296 -4.89 -3.45 4.06
C TYR A 296 -5.23 -4.14 5.38
N HIS A 297 -6.36 -4.82 5.44
CA HIS A 297 -6.87 -5.51 6.61
C HIS A 297 -7.18 -6.97 6.28
N GLY A 298 -7.20 -7.84 7.30
CA GLY A 298 -7.73 -9.19 7.19
C GLY A 298 -9.12 -9.22 7.83
N PHE A 299 -10.19 -9.54 7.08
CA PHE A 299 -11.54 -9.43 7.61
C PHE A 299 -12.58 -10.23 6.83
N ARG A 300 -13.67 -10.51 7.52
CA ARG A 300 -14.96 -10.87 6.96
C ARG A 300 -16.04 -9.86 7.35
N TYR A 301 -15.93 -9.27 8.54
CA TYR A 301 -16.92 -8.35 9.07
C TYR A 301 -16.38 -6.94 9.14
N ILE A 302 -17.28 -5.99 8.86
CA ILE A 302 -16.98 -4.56 8.82
C ILE A 302 -17.99 -3.86 9.70
N GLU A 303 -17.54 -3.02 10.62
CA GLU A 303 -18.37 -2.11 11.39
C GLU A 303 -18.09 -0.68 10.98
N ILE A 304 -19.12 0.07 10.65
CA ILE A 304 -19.01 1.49 10.29
C ILE A 304 -19.85 2.30 11.28
N SER A 305 -19.18 3.17 12.01
CA SER A 305 -19.79 4.14 12.94
C SER A 305 -19.79 5.53 12.35
N GLY A 306 -20.81 6.32 12.67
CA GLY A 306 -20.93 7.72 12.27
C GLY A 306 -21.80 7.96 11.03
N LEU A 307 -22.46 6.93 10.49
CA LEU A 307 -23.42 7.09 9.40
C LEU A 307 -24.69 7.77 9.93
N SER A 308 -25.12 8.85 9.27
CA SER A 308 -26.30 9.63 9.66
C SER A 308 -27.60 8.88 9.42
N GLU A 309 -27.63 8.01 8.42
CA GLU A 309 -28.79 7.22 8.01
C GLU A 309 -28.41 5.74 7.81
N GLU A 310 -29.43 4.88 7.65
CA GLU A 310 -29.22 3.48 7.29
C GLU A 310 -28.55 3.40 5.91
N PRO A 311 -27.43 2.66 5.78
CA PRO A 311 -26.68 2.61 4.53
C PRO A 311 -27.49 1.95 3.40
N GLU A 312 -27.47 2.57 2.23
CA GLU A 312 -28.05 2.02 1.03
C GLU A 312 -27.36 0.73 0.60
N LYS A 313 -28.11 -0.13 -0.09
CA LYS A 313 -27.53 -1.31 -0.75
C LYS A 313 -26.45 -0.86 -1.73
N ASN A 314 -25.28 -1.47 -1.68
CA ASN A 314 -24.09 -1.15 -2.47
C ASN A 314 -23.28 0.10 -2.04
N MET A 315 -23.67 0.81 -1.00
CA MET A 315 -22.86 1.89 -0.43
C MET A 315 -21.47 1.40 -0.01
N VAL A 316 -21.38 0.18 0.51
CA VAL A 316 -20.14 -0.45 0.98
C VAL A 316 -19.83 -1.69 0.16
N LYS A 317 -18.66 -1.75 -0.43
CA LYS A 317 -18.10 -2.92 -1.12
C LYS A 317 -16.85 -3.38 -0.40
N ALA A 318 -16.58 -4.68 -0.39
CA ALA A 318 -15.30 -5.21 0.07
C ALA A 318 -14.39 -5.47 -1.13
N VAL A 319 -13.15 -5.01 -1.04
CA VAL A 319 -12.14 -5.13 -2.09
C VAL A 319 -11.10 -6.14 -1.65
N PHE A 320 -10.98 -7.24 -2.38
CA PHE A 320 -9.96 -8.26 -2.14
C PHE A 320 -8.66 -7.81 -2.79
N VAL A 321 -7.67 -7.62 -1.95
CA VAL A 321 -6.35 -7.13 -2.34
C VAL A 321 -5.33 -8.21 -2.09
N HIS A 322 -4.55 -8.55 -3.12
CA HIS A 322 -3.43 -9.47 -3.03
C HIS A 322 -2.51 -9.31 -4.25
N GLN A 323 -1.38 -9.98 -4.24
CA GLN A 323 -0.53 -10.04 -5.40
C GLN A 323 -1.22 -10.80 -6.52
N ASP A 324 -1.29 -10.21 -7.73
CA ASP A 324 -2.02 -10.73 -8.90
C ASP A 324 -1.23 -11.87 -9.57
N ILE A 325 -1.03 -12.95 -8.82
CA ILE A 325 -0.30 -14.13 -9.27
C ILE A 325 -1.25 -15.08 -9.99
N GLU A 326 -0.88 -15.46 -11.20
CA GLU A 326 -1.62 -16.38 -12.04
C GLU A 326 -1.79 -17.75 -11.36
N ARG A 327 -3.03 -18.22 -11.28
CA ARG A 327 -3.34 -19.58 -10.86
C ARG A 327 -3.13 -20.54 -12.04
N ILE A 328 -2.32 -21.59 -11.85
CA ILE A 328 -1.93 -22.55 -12.88
C ILE A 328 -2.55 -23.94 -12.70
N SER A 329 -3.33 -24.15 -11.64
CA SER A 329 -3.99 -25.44 -11.35
C SER A 329 -5.48 -25.32 -11.24
N HIS A 330 -6.16 -26.41 -11.47
CA HIS A 330 -7.58 -26.60 -11.19
C HIS A 330 -7.77 -27.92 -10.46
N PHE A 331 -8.64 -27.93 -9.45
CA PHE A 331 -9.04 -29.13 -8.74
C PHE A 331 -10.54 -29.12 -8.49
N GLU A 332 -11.18 -30.22 -8.80
CA GLU A 332 -12.58 -30.50 -8.52
C GLU A 332 -12.79 -32.00 -8.32
N CYS A 333 -13.63 -32.40 -7.40
CA CYS A 333 -14.01 -33.77 -7.15
C CYS A 333 -15.51 -33.86 -6.80
N SER A 334 -16.01 -35.10 -6.66
CA SER A 334 -17.43 -35.36 -6.33
C SER A 334 -17.80 -35.01 -4.87
N ASP A 335 -16.84 -34.76 -4.00
CA ASP A 335 -17.07 -34.38 -2.60
C ASP A 335 -17.00 -32.86 -2.43
N GLU A 336 -18.15 -32.26 -2.14
CA GLU A 336 -18.30 -30.81 -2.00
C GLU A 336 -17.49 -30.25 -0.80
N LEU A 337 -17.32 -31.02 0.28
CA LEU A 337 -16.51 -30.59 1.41
C LEU A 337 -15.04 -30.43 0.99
N ILE A 338 -14.51 -31.37 0.21
CA ILE A 338 -13.14 -31.30 -0.28
C ILE A 338 -12.96 -30.12 -1.24
N ASN A 339 -13.91 -29.88 -2.15
CA ASN A 339 -13.89 -28.71 -3.04
C ASN A 339 -13.87 -27.40 -2.26
N ARG A 340 -14.68 -27.30 -1.19
CA ARG A 340 -14.69 -26.11 -0.32
C ARG A 340 -13.37 -25.93 0.43
N LEU A 341 -12.81 -26.99 0.99
CA LEU A 341 -11.51 -26.96 1.69
C LEU A 341 -10.40 -26.48 0.73
N PHE A 342 -10.39 -27.01 -0.51
CA PHE A 342 -9.44 -26.58 -1.51
C PHE A 342 -9.59 -25.08 -1.83
N LYS A 343 -10.80 -24.60 -2.06
CA LYS A 343 -11.09 -23.19 -2.29
C LYS A 343 -10.65 -22.31 -1.11
N MET A 344 -10.88 -22.73 0.12
CA MET A 344 -10.42 -22.03 1.32
C MET A 344 -8.90 -21.93 1.36
N GLY A 345 -8.18 -23.00 1.01
CA GLY A 345 -6.71 -22.98 0.92
C GLY A 345 -6.18 -21.99 -0.14
N ILE A 346 -6.81 -21.94 -1.31
CA ILE A 346 -6.48 -20.94 -2.35
C ILE A 346 -6.72 -19.52 -1.86
N ASN A 347 -7.88 -19.23 -1.24
CA ASN A 347 -8.19 -17.91 -0.72
C ASN A 347 -7.24 -17.49 0.42
N ALA A 348 -6.90 -18.42 1.32
CA ALA A 348 -5.93 -18.17 2.38
C ALA A 348 -4.55 -17.83 1.80
N THR A 349 -4.14 -18.51 0.72
CA THR A 349 -2.89 -18.22 0.03
C THR A 349 -2.91 -16.81 -0.56
N TYR A 350 -3.92 -16.45 -1.34
CA TYR A 350 -4.05 -15.09 -1.88
C TYR A 350 -4.02 -14.03 -0.78
N SER A 351 -4.73 -14.27 0.34
CA SER A 351 -4.78 -13.33 1.47
C SER A 351 -3.44 -13.11 2.16
N ASN A 352 -2.42 -13.90 1.82
CA ASN A 352 -1.07 -13.83 2.40
C ASN A 352 0.04 -13.63 1.35
N LEU A 353 -0.29 -13.12 0.15
CA LEU A 353 0.68 -12.78 -0.89
C LEU A 353 0.81 -11.27 -1.04
N PHE A 354 1.83 -10.69 -0.38
CA PHE A 354 2.13 -9.24 -0.38
C PHE A 354 3.62 -8.97 -0.63
N HIS A 355 4.12 -9.40 -1.79
CA HIS A 355 5.52 -9.44 -2.20
C HIS A 355 6.42 -10.36 -1.35
N ILE A 356 5.92 -10.83 -0.24
CA ILE A 356 6.44 -11.89 0.62
C ILE A 356 5.27 -12.81 1.00
N PRO A 357 5.51 -14.07 1.35
CA PRO A 357 4.47 -14.91 1.96
C PRO A 357 4.30 -14.45 3.42
N THR A 358 3.19 -13.77 3.73
CA THR A 358 2.90 -13.32 5.09
C THR A 358 2.28 -14.44 5.92
N ASP A 359 2.49 -14.40 7.23
CA ASP A 359 1.90 -15.34 8.19
C ASP A 359 0.39 -15.12 8.36
N CYS A 360 -0.04 -13.88 8.35
CA CYS A 360 -1.45 -13.49 8.47
C CYS A 360 -1.71 -12.10 7.88
N PRO A 361 -2.94 -11.83 7.37
CA PRO A 361 -3.29 -10.52 6.82
C PRO A 361 -3.72 -9.51 7.89
N THR A 362 -3.80 -9.92 9.17
CA THR A 362 -4.34 -9.11 10.27
C THR A 362 -3.26 -8.50 11.13
N ARG A 363 -2.62 -9.31 11.98
CA ARG A 363 -1.77 -8.88 13.09
C ARG A 363 -0.35 -8.51 12.67
N GLU A 364 0.34 -9.49 12.10
CA GLU A 364 1.79 -9.44 11.93
C GLU A 364 2.16 -8.94 10.55
N LYS A 365 1.53 -9.50 9.51
CA LYS A 365 1.81 -9.20 8.09
C LYS A 365 3.30 -9.37 7.77
N LEU A 366 3.93 -10.40 8.35
CA LEU A 366 5.37 -10.62 8.32
C LEU A 366 5.74 -11.90 7.56
N GLY A 367 6.93 -11.89 6.97
CA GLY A 367 7.50 -13.01 6.24
C GLY A 367 8.12 -14.07 7.16
N TRP A 368 7.32 -14.77 7.97
CA TRP A 368 7.80 -15.87 8.78
C TRP A 368 8.31 -17.02 7.92
N THR A 369 9.56 -17.43 8.14
CA THR A 369 10.22 -18.46 7.32
C THR A 369 9.57 -19.83 7.47
N ASN A 370 9.04 -20.16 8.66
CA ASN A 370 8.35 -21.42 8.89
C ASN A 370 7.01 -21.49 8.15
N ASP A 371 6.24 -20.41 8.16
CA ASP A 371 4.96 -20.28 7.44
C ASP A 371 5.17 -20.34 5.93
N ALA A 372 6.19 -19.63 5.44
CA ALA A 372 6.62 -19.69 4.05
C ALA A 372 7.02 -21.12 3.65
N ARG A 373 7.78 -21.85 4.50
CA ARG A 373 8.16 -23.24 4.26
C ARG A 373 6.96 -24.18 4.24
N ALA A 374 6.02 -24.02 5.18
CA ALA A 374 4.84 -24.87 5.27
C ALA A 374 3.91 -24.74 4.08
N SER A 375 3.82 -23.54 3.47
CA SER A 375 2.93 -23.25 2.37
C SER A 375 3.58 -23.36 0.97
N CYS A 376 4.92 -23.41 0.85
CA CYS A 376 5.62 -23.27 -0.43
C CYS A 376 5.24 -24.36 -1.45
N GLU A 377 5.06 -25.60 -1.01
CA GLU A 377 4.78 -26.72 -1.91
C GLU A 377 3.40 -26.56 -2.58
N GLN A 378 2.38 -26.26 -1.80
CA GLN A 378 1.05 -26.01 -2.34
C GLN A 378 1.01 -24.73 -3.20
N MET A 379 1.80 -23.71 -2.88
CA MET A 379 1.92 -22.50 -3.70
C MET A 379 2.51 -22.83 -5.07
N LEU A 380 3.60 -23.61 -5.13
CA LEU A 380 4.24 -24.03 -6.39
C LEU A 380 3.35 -24.91 -7.27
N ILE A 381 2.45 -25.70 -6.66
CA ILE A 381 1.49 -26.55 -7.40
C ILE A 381 0.36 -25.69 -8.00
N ASN A 382 -0.09 -24.66 -7.26
CA ASN A 382 -1.31 -23.95 -7.61
C ASN A 382 -1.08 -22.63 -8.36
N PHE A 383 0.12 -22.02 -8.24
CA PHE A 383 0.37 -20.67 -8.74
C PHE A 383 1.68 -20.57 -9.50
N ASN A 384 1.77 -19.63 -10.44
CA ASN A 384 2.99 -19.29 -11.16
C ASN A 384 3.94 -18.46 -10.26
N MET A 385 4.61 -19.15 -9.33
CA MET A 385 5.41 -18.54 -8.26
C MET A 385 6.83 -18.13 -8.68
N LYS A 386 7.23 -18.28 -9.93
CA LYS A 386 8.63 -18.12 -10.37
C LYS A 386 9.23 -16.79 -9.93
N ASP A 387 8.65 -15.67 -10.37
CA ASP A 387 9.24 -14.35 -10.11
C ASP A 387 9.01 -13.89 -8.66
N PHE A 388 7.94 -14.36 -8.04
CA PHE A 388 7.70 -14.18 -6.61
C PHE A 388 8.82 -14.82 -5.77
N TYR A 389 9.15 -16.09 -6.03
CA TYR A 389 10.19 -16.76 -5.25
C TYR A 389 11.61 -16.27 -5.59
N ILE A 390 11.88 -15.81 -6.82
CA ILE A 390 13.15 -15.14 -7.13
C ILE A 390 13.34 -13.91 -6.23
N LYS A 391 12.28 -13.10 -6.05
CA LYS A 391 12.30 -11.94 -5.15
C LYS A 391 12.48 -12.38 -3.70
N TYR A 392 11.66 -13.30 -3.22
CA TYR A 392 11.70 -13.75 -1.83
C TYR A 392 13.02 -14.45 -1.45
N MET A 393 13.60 -15.23 -2.36
CA MET A 393 14.92 -15.84 -2.14
C MET A 393 16.04 -14.79 -2.06
N GLN A 394 15.92 -13.68 -2.77
CA GLN A 394 16.85 -12.56 -2.62
C GLN A 394 16.71 -11.91 -1.23
N ASP A 395 15.47 -11.72 -0.74
CA ASP A 395 15.23 -11.17 0.60
C ASP A 395 15.81 -12.10 1.68
N ILE A 396 15.62 -13.42 1.54
CA ILE A 396 16.23 -14.43 2.41
C ILE A 396 17.77 -14.31 2.40
N TYR A 397 18.37 -14.15 1.23
CA TYR A 397 19.82 -13.99 1.09
C TYR A 397 20.31 -12.70 1.78
N ASP A 398 19.57 -11.61 1.61
CA ASP A 398 19.92 -10.31 2.20
C ASP A 398 19.82 -10.32 3.74
N THR A 399 18.88 -11.08 4.31
CA THR A 399 18.68 -11.17 5.76
C THR A 399 19.49 -12.28 6.43
N MET A 400 20.17 -13.13 5.66
CA MET A 400 21.00 -14.21 6.20
C MET A 400 22.12 -13.68 7.11
N LEU A 401 22.28 -14.30 8.27
CA LEU A 401 23.31 -13.95 9.24
C LEU A 401 24.71 -14.38 8.77
N ASP A 402 25.77 -13.77 9.31
CA ASP A 402 27.17 -14.07 8.93
C ASP A 402 27.55 -15.53 9.10
N ASN A 403 26.91 -16.26 10.01
CA ASN A 403 27.12 -17.70 10.24
C ASN A 403 26.28 -18.59 9.30
N GLY A 404 25.55 -18.00 8.33
CA GLY A 404 24.70 -18.70 7.38
C GLY A 404 23.30 -19.08 7.92
N ALA A 405 22.97 -18.73 9.16
CA ALA A 405 21.65 -18.97 9.71
C ALA A 405 20.62 -17.99 9.13
N LEU A 406 19.39 -18.46 8.94
CA LEU A 406 18.25 -17.63 8.55
C LEU A 406 17.53 -17.10 9.79
N PRO A 407 17.10 -15.83 9.79
CA PRO A 407 16.24 -15.32 10.85
C PRO A 407 14.83 -15.97 10.74
N GLY A 408 14.05 -15.85 11.81
CA GLY A 408 12.68 -16.35 11.84
C GLY A 408 11.74 -15.52 10.95
N ILE A 409 12.07 -14.26 10.70
CA ILE A 409 11.28 -13.30 9.89
C ILE A 409 12.22 -12.68 8.85
N ILE A 410 11.74 -12.58 7.62
CA ILE A 410 12.43 -11.98 6.47
C ILE A 410 11.83 -10.60 6.17
#